data_bb46e1baadb366f71c55cfcb632d5d9c
#
_entry.id   bb46e1baadb366f71c55cfcb632d5d9c
#
_cell.length_a   1.000
_cell.length_b   1.000
_cell.length_c   1.000
_cell.angle_alpha   90.00
_cell.angle_beta   90.00
_cell.angle_gamma   90.00
#
_symmetry.space_group_name_H-M   'P 1'
#
loop_
_entity.id
_entity.type
_entity.pdbx_description
1 polymer ?
#
loop_
_entity_poly.entity_id
_entity_poly.type
_entity_poly.pdbx_seq_one_letter_code
_entity_poly.pdbx_strand_id
1 'polypeptide(L)'
;YNQLKLSTDHMGTIYIEWDKIASLQSSQYLLLERTDGTRYYGQLVAGDGDSTLQVARSVDEPMVSVDMAVVVRAQPIEGGDLIDRLDGYVSAGLDLAKANDRRSMDFAGGLSSRTRVREWALDGSMNLTDDDSGETSERYQADFQYRQFRERRDFYLGFGGLSRNTELDLNLRTLVGGGYGRYFVQTNTADWLGGFGLAYSNEHYTGSEKLNSLEAVSYTQF
;
A
#
# COMPACT_ATOMS: atom_id res chain seq x y z
N TYR A 1 -5.93 7.72 -12.09
CA TYR A 1 -7.07 6.83 -12.36
C TYR A 1 -7.38 6.87 -13.86
N ASN A 2 -7.97 5.80 -14.40
CA ASN A 2 -8.31 5.64 -15.82
C ASN A 2 -7.11 5.58 -16.78
N GLN A 3 -5.94 5.21 -16.30
CA GLN A 3 -4.75 5.08 -17.12
C GLN A 3 -4.00 3.78 -16.80
N LEU A 4 -3.51 3.12 -17.86
CA LEU A 4 -2.51 2.07 -17.73
C LEU A 4 -1.13 2.70 -17.56
N LYS A 5 -0.48 2.45 -16.44
CA LYS A 5 0.91 2.82 -16.21
C LYS A 5 1.80 1.68 -16.69
N LEU A 6 2.63 1.93 -17.67
CA LEU A 6 3.57 0.98 -18.23
C LEU A 6 5.00 1.49 -18.03
N SER A 7 5.80 0.73 -17.29
CA SER A 7 7.24 0.97 -17.16
C SER A 7 7.98 0.25 -18.27
N THR A 8 8.84 0.95 -18.99
CA THR A 8 9.61 0.39 -20.11
C THR A 8 11.10 0.60 -19.87
N ASP A 9 11.93 -0.32 -20.37
CA ASP A 9 13.38 -0.29 -20.17
C ASP A 9 14.07 0.87 -20.89
N HIS A 10 13.46 1.39 -21.96
CA HIS A 10 14.11 2.41 -22.82
C HIS A 10 13.40 3.75 -22.85
N MET A 11 12.10 3.81 -22.56
CA MET A 11 11.31 5.04 -22.62
C MET A 11 10.82 5.53 -21.26
N GLY A 12 11.24 4.87 -20.17
CA GLY A 12 10.75 5.15 -18.83
C GLY A 12 9.28 4.76 -18.65
N THR A 13 8.55 5.52 -17.86
CA THR A 13 7.13 5.24 -17.57
C THR A 13 6.23 6.01 -18.53
N ILE A 14 5.34 5.30 -19.19
CA ILE A 14 4.29 5.85 -20.05
C ILE A 14 2.91 5.62 -19.44
N TYR A 15 1.97 6.51 -19.74
CA TYR A 15 0.58 6.44 -19.28
C TYR A 15 -0.33 6.41 -20.51
N ILE A 16 -1.19 5.40 -20.59
CA ILE A 16 -2.14 5.20 -21.69
C ILE A 16 -3.54 5.29 -21.11
N GLU A 17 -4.40 6.11 -21.70
CA GLU A 17 -5.82 6.20 -21.30
C GLU A 17 -6.50 4.85 -21.51
N TRP A 18 -7.16 4.35 -20.46
CA TRP A 18 -7.73 3.00 -20.46
C TRP A 18 -8.79 2.78 -21.55
N ASP A 19 -9.59 3.79 -21.81
CA ASP A 19 -10.64 3.80 -22.85
C ASP A 19 -10.10 3.86 -24.29
N LYS A 20 -8.80 4.13 -24.47
CA LYS A 20 -8.11 4.12 -25.77
C LYS A 20 -7.42 2.78 -26.09
N ILE A 21 -7.44 1.85 -25.15
CA ILE A 21 -6.83 0.54 -25.33
C ILE A 21 -7.84 -0.39 -26.00
N ALA A 22 -7.59 -0.76 -27.26
CA ALA A 22 -8.44 -1.69 -27.99
C ALA A 22 -8.24 -3.13 -27.55
N SER A 23 -6.99 -3.52 -27.25
CA SER A 23 -6.65 -4.86 -26.76
C SER A 23 -5.41 -4.81 -25.86
N LEU A 24 -5.34 -5.72 -24.90
CA LEU A 24 -4.21 -5.88 -24.01
C LEU A 24 -3.84 -7.36 -23.90
N GLN A 25 -2.57 -7.65 -24.11
CA GLN A 25 -2.02 -8.99 -23.97
C GLN A 25 -0.78 -8.95 -23.08
N SER A 26 -0.62 -9.95 -22.21
CA SER A 26 0.53 -10.05 -21.33
C SER A 26 0.87 -11.51 -21.05
N SER A 27 2.13 -11.85 -21.17
CA SER A 27 2.66 -13.15 -20.75
C SER A 27 2.89 -13.24 -19.24
N GLN A 28 2.86 -12.10 -18.54
CA GLN A 28 2.93 -12.07 -17.10
C GLN A 28 1.58 -12.45 -16.49
N TYR A 29 1.62 -13.10 -15.32
CA TYR A 29 0.42 -13.32 -14.54
C TYR A 29 -0.03 -12.00 -13.90
N LEU A 30 -1.30 -11.65 -14.09
CA LEU A 30 -1.92 -10.44 -13.61
C LEU A 30 -3.07 -10.77 -12.68
N LEU A 31 -3.26 -9.93 -11.66
CA LEU A 31 -4.51 -9.81 -10.92
C LEU A 31 -5.38 -8.78 -11.63
N LEU A 32 -6.53 -9.20 -12.11
CA LEU A 32 -7.60 -8.30 -12.55
C LEU A 32 -8.67 -8.20 -11.48
N GLU A 33 -9.00 -7.00 -11.09
CA GLU A 33 -10.09 -6.71 -10.16
C GLU A 33 -11.19 -5.94 -10.88
N ARG A 34 -12.42 -6.39 -10.74
CA ARG A 34 -13.62 -5.76 -11.33
C ARG A 34 -14.30 -4.81 -10.35
N THR A 35 -15.15 -3.93 -10.89
CA THR A 35 -16.00 -3.01 -10.13
C THR A 35 -16.85 -3.68 -9.05
N ASP A 36 -17.23 -4.94 -9.22
CA ASP A 36 -17.99 -5.73 -8.23
C ASP A 36 -17.11 -6.39 -7.16
N GLY A 37 -15.78 -6.16 -7.20
CA GLY A 37 -14.79 -6.78 -6.32
C GLY A 37 -14.40 -8.20 -6.70
N THR A 38 -14.91 -8.74 -7.82
CA THR A 38 -14.49 -10.05 -8.33
C THR A 38 -13.06 -9.97 -8.84
N ARG A 39 -12.25 -10.97 -8.49
CA ARG A 39 -10.83 -11.03 -8.83
C ARG A 39 -10.55 -12.23 -9.72
N TYR A 40 -9.89 -11.96 -10.83
CA TYR A 40 -9.37 -12.96 -11.75
C TYR A 40 -7.85 -12.96 -11.68
N TYR A 41 -7.27 -14.12 -11.93
CA TYR A 41 -5.85 -14.34 -11.84
C TYR A 41 -5.39 -15.17 -13.03
N GLY A 42 -4.49 -14.65 -13.84
CA GLY A 42 -4.01 -15.35 -15.03
C GLY A 42 -3.24 -14.45 -15.98
N GLN A 43 -2.83 -15.03 -17.10
CA GLN A 43 -2.26 -14.30 -18.22
C GLN A 43 -3.37 -13.65 -19.04
N LEU A 44 -3.07 -12.49 -19.61
CA LEU A 44 -4.00 -11.82 -20.51
C LEU A 44 -3.75 -12.27 -21.95
N VAL A 45 -4.79 -12.75 -22.55
CA VAL A 45 -4.82 -13.09 -23.98
C VAL A 45 -5.76 -12.12 -24.69
N ALA A 46 -5.45 -11.78 -25.94
CA ALA A 46 -6.33 -10.93 -26.74
C ALA A 46 -7.72 -11.58 -26.84
N GLY A 47 -8.75 -10.83 -26.56
CA GLY A 47 -10.14 -11.29 -26.69
C GLY A 47 -10.62 -11.31 -28.14
N ASP A 48 -11.70 -12.01 -28.40
CA ASP A 48 -12.32 -12.12 -29.72
C ASP A 48 -13.09 -10.85 -30.16
N GLY A 49 -13.10 -9.80 -29.34
CA GLY A 49 -13.80 -8.53 -29.62
C GLY A 49 -13.08 -7.32 -29.04
N ASP A 50 -13.46 -6.15 -29.54
CA ASP A 50 -12.97 -4.87 -29.03
C ASP A 50 -13.38 -4.72 -27.55
N SER A 51 -12.45 -4.19 -26.73
CA SER A 51 -12.66 -3.91 -25.30
C SER A 51 -12.91 -5.15 -24.42
N THR A 52 -12.52 -6.35 -24.87
CA THR A 52 -12.68 -7.57 -24.09
C THR A 52 -11.32 -8.19 -23.79
N LEU A 53 -11.08 -8.56 -22.53
CA LEU A 53 -9.89 -9.30 -22.09
C LEU A 53 -10.26 -10.77 -21.86
N GLN A 54 -9.40 -11.67 -22.30
CA GLN A 54 -9.47 -13.08 -21.90
C GLN A 54 -8.40 -13.37 -20.88
N VAL A 55 -8.80 -13.97 -19.76
CA VAL A 55 -7.90 -14.36 -18.67
C VAL A 55 -7.70 -15.87 -18.72
N ALA A 56 -6.48 -16.29 -19.08
CA ALA A 56 -6.05 -17.68 -19.05
C ALA A 56 -5.46 -17.99 -17.67
N ARG A 57 -6.15 -18.80 -16.87
CA ARG A 57 -5.73 -19.16 -15.51
C ARG A 57 -4.70 -20.30 -15.51
N SER A 58 -4.93 -21.31 -16.33
CA SER A 58 -4.12 -22.49 -16.50
C SER A 58 -4.40 -23.09 -17.88
N VAL A 59 -3.53 -23.98 -18.34
CA VAL A 59 -3.71 -24.67 -19.63
C VAL A 59 -4.98 -25.52 -19.66
N ASP A 60 -5.42 -26.01 -18.52
CA ASP A 60 -6.57 -26.92 -18.38
C ASP A 60 -7.88 -26.24 -17.93
N GLU A 61 -7.85 -24.92 -17.62
CA GLU A 61 -9.04 -24.19 -17.22
C GLU A 61 -9.61 -23.34 -18.37
N PRO A 62 -10.95 -23.23 -18.49
CA PRO A 62 -11.55 -22.36 -19.50
C PRO A 62 -11.14 -20.91 -19.28
N MET A 63 -10.85 -20.21 -20.38
CA MET A 63 -10.57 -18.78 -20.37
C MET A 63 -11.82 -18.02 -19.91
N VAL A 64 -11.61 -16.99 -19.11
CA VAL A 64 -12.69 -16.13 -18.62
C VAL A 64 -12.63 -14.82 -19.40
N SER A 65 -13.75 -14.49 -20.05
CA SER A 65 -13.92 -13.21 -20.74
C SER A 65 -14.32 -12.13 -19.76
N VAL A 66 -13.64 -10.99 -19.79
CA VAL A 66 -13.85 -9.84 -18.90
C VAL A 66 -13.93 -8.58 -19.76
N ASP A 67 -14.99 -7.82 -19.61
CA ASP A 67 -15.14 -6.50 -20.23
C ASP A 67 -14.14 -5.51 -19.59
N MET A 68 -13.38 -4.81 -20.42
CA MET A 68 -12.39 -3.83 -19.98
C MET A 68 -13.05 -2.66 -19.20
N ALA A 69 -14.30 -2.30 -19.51
CA ALA A 69 -14.99 -1.22 -18.84
C ALA A 69 -15.25 -1.48 -17.34
N VAL A 70 -15.33 -2.75 -16.94
CA VAL A 70 -15.53 -3.13 -15.53
C VAL A 70 -14.25 -3.45 -14.78
N VAL A 71 -13.10 -3.39 -15.43
CA VAL A 71 -11.79 -3.61 -14.78
C VAL A 71 -11.37 -2.33 -14.09
N VAL A 72 -11.15 -2.40 -12.78
CA VAL A 72 -10.69 -1.26 -11.96
C VAL A 72 -9.20 -1.34 -11.61
N ARG A 73 -8.63 -2.53 -11.71
CA ARG A 73 -7.21 -2.74 -11.40
C ARG A 73 -6.66 -3.92 -12.19
N ALA A 74 -5.48 -3.70 -12.76
CA ALA A 74 -4.66 -4.74 -13.35
C ALA A 74 -3.25 -4.60 -12.76
N GLN A 75 -2.78 -5.61 -12.04
CA GLN A 75 -1.44 -5.60 -11.44
C GLN A 75 -0.70 -6.88 -11.77
N PRO A 76 0.57 -6.80 -12.16
CA PRO A 76 1.41 -7.97 -12.28
C PRO A 76 1.47 -8.70 -10.93
N ILE A 77 1.35 -10.01 -10.98
CA ILE A 77 1.63 -10.87 -9.83
C ILE A 77 2.70 -11.82 -10.28
N GLU A 78 3.86 -11.62 -9.79
CA GLU A 78 4.97 -12.49 -10.07
C GLU A 78 4.71 -13.86 -9.43
N GLY A 79 4.69 -14.88 -10.28
CA GLY A 79 4.61 -16.27 -9.90
C GLY A 79 6.01 -16.76 -9.54
N GLY A 80 6.53 -16.36 -8.38
CA GLY A 80 7.86 -16.70 -7.91
C GLY A 80 7.91 -16.83 -6.41
N ASP A 81 9.12 -16.97 -5.88
CA ASP A 81 9.42 -16.98 -4.46
C ASP A 81 8.97 -15.68 -3.78
N LEU A 82 8.98 -15.65 -2.45
CA LEU A 82 8.58 -14.48 -1.66
C LEU A 82 9.34 -13.22 -2.04
N ILE A 83 10.60 -13.35 -2.46
CA ILE A 83 11.49 -12.25 -2.84
C ILE A 83 10.99 -11.56 -4.12
N ASP A 84 10.48 -12.32 -5.09
CA ASP A 84 9.96 -11.80 -6.36
C ASP A 84 8.66 -10.98 -6.21
N ARG A 85 8.04 -11.05 -5.02
CA ARG A 85 6.78 -10.36 -4.69
C ARG A 85 6.95 -9.20 -3.74
N LEU A 86 8.20 -8.83 -3.43
CA LEU A 86 8.52 -7.76 -2.53
C LEU A 86 8.80 -6.48 -3.31
N ASP A 87 7.97 -5.48 -3.09
CA ASP A 87 8.28 -4.11 -3.47
C ASP A 87 8.95 -3.41 -2.29
N GLY A 88 10.01 -2.67 -2.54
CA GLY A 88 10.71 -1.96 -1.49
C GLY A 88 11.33 -0.66 -1.94
N TYR A 89 11.53 0.24 -0.99
CA TYR A 89 12.26 1.49 -1.21
C TYR A 89 13.12 1.82 0.00
N VAL A 90 14.19 2.57 -0.26
CA VAL A 90 15.03 3.20 0.77
C VAL A 90 15.31 4.62 0.34
N SER A 91 15.22 5.56 1.26
CA SER A 91 15.58 6.96 1.05
C SER A 91 16.46 7.48 2.19
N ALA A 92 17.36 8.39 1.86
CA ALA A 92 18.19 9.11 2.82
C ALA A 92 18.26 10.58 2.43
N GLY A 93 18.14 11.46 3.41
CA GLY A 93 18.25 12.90 3.27
C GLY A 93 19.23 13.48 4.27
N LEU A 94 19.89 14.59 3.87
CA LEU A 94 20.73 15.40 4.74
C LEU A 94 20.39 16.86 4.51
N ASP A 95 20.04 17.57 5.57
CA ASP A 95 19.80 19.01 5.56
C ASP A 95 20.78 19.72 6.50
N LEU A 96 21.43 20.77 5.99
CA LEU A 96 22.44 21.56 6.70
C LEU A 96 22.06 23.03 6.63
N ALA A 97 21.57 23.61 7.72
CA ALA A 97 21.19 25.01 7.81
C ALA A 97 22.19 25.81 8.65
N LYS A 98 22.95 26.70 7.98
CA LYS A 98 23.98 27.55 8.61
C LYS A 98 23.44 28.58 9.60
N ALA A 99 22.17 28.97 9.45
CA ALA A 99 21.59 30.08 10.25
C ALA A 99 21.53 29.78 11.76
N ASN A 100 21.39 28.51 12.13
CA ASN A 100 21.29 28.02 13.53
C ASN A 100 22.09 26.71 13.74
N ASP A 101 23.12 26.52 12.94
CA ASP A 101 23.98 25.32 12.91
C ASP A 101 23.22 23.99 12.98
N ARG A 102 22.00 23.99 12.40
CA ARG A 102 21.09 22.84 12.39
C ARG A 102 21.52 21.82 11.35
N ARG A 103 21.61 20.58 11.80
CA ARG A 103 21.88 19.41 10.97
C ARG A 103 20.73 18.43 11.14
N SER A 104 20.11 18.03 10.05
CA SER A 104 19.06 17.01 10.06
C SER A 104 19.41 15.87 9.12
N MET A 105 19.23 14.65 9.62
CA MET A 105 19.38 13.41 8.86
C MET A 105 18.08 12.67 8.86
N ASP A 106 17.62 12.32 7.66
CA ASP A 106 16.39 11.58 7.42
C ASP A 106 16.69 10.25 6.76
N PHE A 107 16.14 9.18 7.30
CA PHE A 107 16.16 7.87 6.67
C PHE A 107 14.74 7.34 6.65
N ALA A 108 14.34 6.76 5.52
CA ALA A 108 13.09 6.06 5.42
C ALA A 108 13.22 4.84 4.51
N GLY A 109 12.44 3.82 4.77
CA GLY A 109 12.39 2.62 3.97
C GLY A 109 11.08 1.88 4.18
N GLY A 110 10.67 1.16 3.17
CA GLY A 110 9.47 0.35 3.24
C GLY A 110 9.58 -0.90 2.41
N LEU A 111 8.82 -1.90 2.82
CA LEU A 111 8.63 -3.16 2.15
C LEU A 111 7.15 -3.46 2.06
N SER A 112 6.70 -3.89 0.91
CA SER A 112 5.32 -4.32 0.74
C SER A 112 5.22 -5.56 -0.13
N SER A 113 4.14 -6.29 0.05
CA SER A 113 3.82 -7.42 -0.80
C SER A 113 2.32 -7.56 -0.92
N ARG A 114 1.86 -7.83 -2.14
CA ARG A 114 0.45 -8.03 -2.45
C ARG A 114 0.23 -9.34 -3.18
N THR A 115 -0.73 -10.08 -2.70
CA THR A 115 -1.22 -11.30 -3.33
C THR A 115 -2.71 -11.17 -3.65
N ARG A 116 -3.30 -12.20 -4.25
CA ARG A 116 -4.74 -12.25 -4.56
C ARG A 116 -5.63 -12.00 -3.35
N VAL A 117 -5.23 -12.45 -2.17
CA VAL A 117 -6.09 -12.48 -0.98
C VAL A 117 -5.55 -11.66 0.19
N ARG A 118 -4.33 -11.19 0.11
CA ARG A 118 -3.68 -10.43 1.20
C ARG A 118 -2.68 -9.41 0.67
N GLU A 119 -2.54 -8.36 1.43
CA GLU A 119 -1.55 -7.31 1.23
C GLU A 119 -0.94 -6.99 2.59
N TRP A 120 0.34 -6.73 2.63
CA TRP A 120 0.98 -6.18 3.81
C TRP A 120 2.01 -5.14 3.41
N ALA A 121 2.24 -4.19 4.30
CA ALA A 121 3.26 -3.16 4.18
C ALA A 121 3.93 -2.96 5.52
N LEU A 122 5.23 -2.74 5.49
CA LEU A 122 6.07 -2.35 6.61
C LEU A 122 6.84 -1.11 6.21
N ASP A 123 6.64 -0.02 6.92
CA ASP A 123 7.30 1.25 6.70
C ASP A 123 8.08 1.64 7.94
N GLY A 124 9.26 2.21 7.76
CA GLY A 124 10.09 2.73 8.84
C GLY A 124 10.70 4.06 8.48
N SER A 125 10.79 4.95 9.46
CA SER A 125 11.48 6.23 9.30
C SER A 125 12.26 6.61 10.55
N MET A 126 13.35 7.34 10.35
CA MET A 126 14.21 7.91 11.37
C MET A 126 14.56 9.34 10.97
N ASN A 127 14.35 10.27 11.87
CA ASN A 127 14.80 11.65 11.75
C ASN A 127 15.65 11.99 12.96
N LEU A 128 16.84 12.48 12.70
CA LEU A 128 17.81 12.96 13.70
C LEU A 128 18.07 14.43 13.43
N THR A 129 17.81 15.28 14.39
CA THR A 129 18.11 16.73 14.27
C THR A 129 19.00 17.15 15.42
N ASP A 130 20.08 17.81 15.10
CA ASP A 130 21.04 18.42 16.02
C ASP A 130 21.07 19.94 15.74
N ASP A 131 21.04 20.75 16.76
CA ASP A 131 21.14 22.19 16.66
C ASP A 131 22.08 22.80 17.72
N ASP A 132 22.30 24.11 17.65
CA ASP A 132 23.16 24.87 18.56
C ASP A 132 22.71 24.82 20.03
N SER A 133 21.51 24.33 20.34
CA SER A 133 21.02 24.18 21.73
C SER A 133 21.71 23.05 22.47
N GLY A 134 22.40 22.16 21.74
CA GLY A 134 23.06 20.98 22.28
C GLY A 134 22.11 19.83 22.61
N GLU A 135 20.83 19.96 22.26
CA GLU A 135 19.85 18.89 22.39
C GLU A 135 19.62 18.21 21.04
N THR A 136 19.84 16.91 21.01
CA THR A 136 19.55 16.10 19.83
C THR A 136 18.09 15.64 19.86
N SER A 137 17.33 16.02 18.83
CA SER A 137 15.98 15.51 18.62
C SER A 137 16.01 14.23 17.82
N GLU A 138 15.39 13.20 18.35
CA GLU A 138 15.29 11.89 17.72
C GLU A 138 13.81 11.52 17.52
N ARG A 139 13.47 11.15 16.28
CA ARG A 139 12.17 10.60 15.93
C ARG A 139 12.34 9.30 15.18
N TYR A 140 11.74 8.24 15.69
CA TYR A 140 11.71 6.92 15.08
C TYR A 140 10.25 6.50 14.91
N GLN A 141 9.95 5.90 13.80
CA GLN A 141 8.62 5.35 13.52
C GLN A 141 8.76 4.07 12.71
N ALA A 142 7.98 3.05 13.08
CA ALA A 142 7.82 1.83 12.32
C ALA A 142 6.34 1.45 12.31
N ASP A 143 5.77 1.26 11.13
CA ASP A 143 4.36 0.95 10.93
C ASP A 143 4.22 -0.32 10.12
N PHE A 144 3.32 -1.17 10.55
CA PHE A 144 2.94 -2.39 9.86
C PHE A 144 1.44 -2.37 9.55
N GLN A 145 1.08 -2.70 8.33
CA GLN A 145 -0.30 -2.87 7.91
C GLN A 145 -0.48 -4.24 7.25
N TYR A 146 -1.61 -4.86 7.52
CA TYR A 146 -2.02 -6.10 6.90
C TYR A 146 -3.48 -6.01 6.49
N ARG A 147 -3.78 -6.33 5.22
CA ARG A 147 -5.15 -6.44 4.72
C ARG A 147 -5.40 -7.84 4.20
N GLN A 148 -6.48 -8.42 4.63
CA GLN A 148 -6.99 -9.67 4.08
C GLN A 148 -8.27 -9.38 3.30
N PHE A 149 -8.20 -9.49 1.99
CA PHE A 149 -9.33 -9.26 1.11
C PHE A 149 -10.30 -10.43 1.18
N ARG A 150 -11.58 -10.09 1.18
CA ARG A 150 -12.70 -11.02 1.14
C ARG A 150 -13.42 -10.86 -0.19
N GLU A 151 -14.42 -11.69 -0.43
CA GLU A 151 -15.32 -11.54 -1.55
C GLU A 151 -16.14 -10.27 -1.44
N ARG A 152 -16.60 -9.72 -2.55
CA ARG A 152 -17.54 -8.59 -2.63
C ARG A 152 -17.06 -7.29 -2.00
N ARG A 153 -15.79 -6.92 -2.21
CA ARG A 153 -15.23 -5.62 -1.81
C ARG A 153 -14.96 -5.45 -0.31
N ASP A 154 -15.04 -6.51 0.47
CA ASP A 154 -14.81 -6.46 1.91
C ASP A 154 -13.36 -6.85 2.23
N PHE A 155 -12.82 -6.32 3.34
CA PHE A 155 -11.50 -6.71 3.83
C PHE A 155 -11.40 -6.61 5.35
N TYR A 156 -10.57 -7.44 5.93
CA TYR A 156 -10.08 -7.26 7.30
C TYR A 156 -8.77 -6.49 7.27
N LEU A 157 -8.59 -5.65 8.29
CA LEU A 157 -7.40 -4.83 8.49
C LEU A 157 -6.78 -5.18 9.84
N GLY A 158 -5.47 -5.43 9.86
CA GLY A 158 -4.64 -5.44 11.05
C GLY A 158 -3.55 -4.39 10.89
N PHE A 159 -3.20 -3.71 11.96
CA PHE A 159 -2.12 -2.73 11.95
C PHE A 159 -1.40 -2.67 13.27
N GLY A 160 -0.15 -2.25 13.23
CA GLY A 160 0.68 -2.00 14.40
C GLY A 160 1.67 -0.90 14.13
N GLY A 161 2.09 -0.20 15.17
CA GLY A 161 3.06 0.87 15.06
C GLY A 161 3.90 0.98 16.33
N LEU A 162 5.16 1.36 16.11
CA LEU A 162 6.10 1.74 17.16
C LEU A 162 6.59 3.14 16.86
N SER A 163 6.57 4.02 17.83
CA SER A 163 7.12 5.37 17.66
C SER A 163 7.83 5.87 18.92
N ARG A 164 8.87 6.66 18.68
CA ARG A 164 9.61 7.41 19.68
C ARG A 164 9.76 8.84 19.19
N ASN A 165 9.66 9.81 20.11
CA ASN A 165 9.88 11.22 19.82
C ASN A 165 10.40 11.93 21.05
N THR A 166 11.68 12.31 21.07
CA THR A 166 12.30 12.95 22.23
C THR A 166 11.82 14.38 22.46
N GLU A 167 11.39 15.10 21.40
CA GLU A 167 10.80 16.44 21.56
C GLU A 167 9.48 16.44 22.33
N LEU A 168 8.78 15.31 22.33
CA LEU A 168 7.53 15.12 23.05
C LEU A 168 7.70 14.33 24.36
N ASP A 169 8.94 14.09 24.80
CA ASP A 169 9.28 13.20 25.91
C ASP A 169 8.72 11.76 25.74
N LEU A 170 8.35 11.39 24.54
CA LEU A 170 7.77 10.09 24.22
C LEU A 170 8.89 9.07 23.98
N ASN A 171 9.16 8.24 24.98
CA ASN A 171 10.16 7.20 24.89
C ASN A 171 9.74 6.06 23.98
N LEU A 172 8.49 5.62 24.09
CA LEU A 172 7.93 4.57 23.26
C LEU A 172 6.40 4.64 23.25
N ARG A 173 5.83 4.64 22.08
CA ARG A 173 4.42 4.35 21.84
C ARG A 173 4.31 3.06 21.05
N THR A 174 3.51 2.15 21.55
CA THR A 174 3.12 0.92 20.83
C THR A 174 1.65 1.01 20.51
N LEU A 175 1.29 0.85 19.25
CA LEU A 175 -0.08 0.82 18.77
C LEU A 175 -0.33 -0.54 18.13
N VAL A 176 -1.44 -1.17 18.45
CA VAL A 176 -1.91 -2.38 17.75
C VAL A 176 -3.41 -2.31 17.59
N GLY A 177 -3.88 -2.66 16.42
CA GLY A 177 -5.30 -2.58 16.14
C GLY A 177 -5.74 -3.48 15.00
N GLY A 178 -7.04 -3.54 14.81
CA GLY A 178 -7.65 -4.28 13.73
C GLY A 178 -9.08 -3.84 13.48
N GLY A 179 -9.58 -4.15 12.32
CA GLY A 179 -10.90 -3.73 11.93
C GLY A 179 -11.42 -4.40 10.67
N TYR A 180 -12.53 -3.88 10.22
CA TYR A 180 -13.21 -4.30 9.01
C TYR A 180 -13.44 -3.09 8.12
N GLY A 181 -13.24 -3.28 6.82
CA GLY A 181 -13.45 -2.24 5.83
C GLY A 181 -14.14 -2.77 4.58
N ARG A 182 -14.68 -1.82 3.82
CA ARG A 182 -15.40 -2.09 2.58
C ARG A 182 -15.14 -0.99 1.56
N TYR A 183 -14.99 -1.39 0.29
CA TYR A 183 -15.06 -0.47 -0.84
C TYR A 183 -16.52 -0.17 -1.15
N PHE A 184 -16.97 1.05 -0.95
CA PHE A 184 -18.32 1.51 -1.28
C PHE A 184 -18.44 1.78 -2.78
N VAL A 185 -17.43 2.45 -3.32
CA VAL A 185 -17.27 2.70 -4.75
C VAL A 185 -15.91 2.16 -5.17
N GLN A 186 -15.89 1.41 -6.24
CA GLN A 186 -14.67 0.92 -6.85
C GLN A 186 -14.87 0.88 -8.35
N THR A 187 -14.34 1.91 -9.00
CA THR A 187 -14.38 2.07 -10.45
C THR A 187 -12.99 2.40 -10.96
N ASN A 188 -12.79 2.42 -12.25
CA ASN A 188 -11.51 2.84 -12.85
C ASN A 188 -11.24 4.34 -12.71
N THR A 189 -12.23 5.13 -12.32
CA THR A 189 -12.13 6.60 -12.16
C THR A 189 -12.21 7.06 -10.72
N ALA A 190 -12.76 6.26 -9.81
CA ALA A 190 -12.95 6.64 -8.42
C ALA A 190 -12.96 5.42 -7.49
N ASP A 191 -12.26 5.53 -6.39
CA ASP A 191 -12.30 4.60 -5.28
C ASP A 191 -12.82 5.32 -4.04
N TRP A 192 -13.82 4.73 -3.38
CA TRP A 192 -14.24 5.15 -2.06
C TRP A 192 -14.32 3.95 -1.14
N LEU A 193 -13.53 3.96 -0.12
CA LEU A 193 -13.52 2.92 0.90
C LEU A 193 -13.68 3.53 2.29
N GLY A 194 -14.16 2.75 3.21
CA GLY A 194 -14.22 3.10 4.61
C GLY A 194 -14.25 1.87 5.50
N GLY A 195 -14.01 2.09 6.77
CA GLY A 195 -13.96 1.02 7.73
C GLY A 195 -14.00 1.51 9.16
N PHE A 196 -14.10 0.54 10.06
CA PHE A 196 -14.08 0.76 11.50
C PHE A 196 -13.30 -0.35 12.18
N GLY A 197 -12.79 -0.06 13.36
CA GLY A 197 -12.01 -1.02 14.14
C GLY A 197 -11.75 -0.55 15.55
N LEU A 198 -10.89 -1.29 16.23
CA LEU A 198 -10.39 -0.97 17.55
C LEU A 198 -8.86 -0.93 17.52
N ALA A 199 -8.30 -0.02 18.28
CA ALA A 199 -6.87 0.09 18.49
C ALA A 199 -6.57 0.17 19.99
N TYR A 200 -5.52 -0.51 20.40
CA TYR A 200 -4.94 -0.39 21.74
C TYR A 200 -3.60 0.35 21.62
N SER A 201 -3.44 1.40 22.43
CA SER A 201 -2.21 2.17 22.52
C SER A 201 -1.61 2.05 23.91
N ASN A 202 -0.29 1.85 23.96
CA ASN A 202 0.51 1.95 25.18
C ASN A 202 1.59 3.00 24.97
N GLU A 203 1.61 4.01 25.80
CA GLU A 203 2.54 5.14 25.72
C GLU A 203 3.39 5.22 26.98
N HIS A 204 4.67 5.46 26.80
CA HIS A 204 5.65 5.61 27.85
C HIS A 204 6.39 6.94 27.68
N TYR A 205 6.17 7.87 28.58
CA TYR A 205 6.82 9.17 28.58
C TYR A 205 7.93 9.23 29.63
N THR A 206 8.92 10.11 29.41
CA THR A 206 10.00 10.34 30.37
C THR A 206 9.44 10.92 31.66
N GLY A 207 9.71 10.26 32.79
CA GLY A 207 9.27 10.75 34.11
C GLY A 207 7.78 10.61 34.42
N SER A 208 7.02 9.91 33.59
CA SER A 208 5.58 9.72 33.76
C SER A 208 5.19 8.25 33.83
N GLU A 209 4.00 7.98 34.37
CA GLU A 209 3.40 6.64 34.32
C GLU A 209 3.01 6.25 32.89
N LYS A 210 2.92 4.93 32.66
CA LYS A 210 2.48 4.41 31.38
C LYS A 210 1.00 4.71 31.18
N LEU A 211 0.69 5.23 30.01
CA LEU A 211 -0.69 5.48 29.57
C LEU A 211 -1.15 4.36 28.65
N ASN A 212 -2.33 3.85 28.91
CA ASN A 212 -2.97 2.83 28.07
C ASN A 212 -4.31 3.37 27.61
N SER A 213 -4.61 3.22 26.34
CA SER A 213 -5.91 3.58 25.79
C SER A 213 -6.45 2.49 24.88
N LEU A 214 -7.78 2.35 24.86
CA LEU A 214 -8.51 1.59 23.89
C LEU A 214 -9.38 2.56 23.10
N GLU A 215 -9.19 2.59 21.80
CA GLU A 215 -9.78 3.58 20.91
C GLU A 215 -10.62 2.90 19.84
N ALA A 216 -11.80 3.45 19.56
CA ALA A 216 -12.54 3.13 18.36
C ALA A 216 -11.99 3.97 17.22
N VAL A 217 -11.63 3.33 16.12
CA VAL A 217 -11.08 3.99 14.95
C VAL A 217 -12.04 3.85 13.77
N SER A 218 -12.23 4.92 13.03
CA SER A 218 -12.93 4.92 11.75
C SER A 218 -12.08 5.65 10.73
N TYR A 219 -12.13 5.19 9.50
CA TYR A 219 -11.42 5.83 8.41
C TYR A 219 -12.27 5.82 7.14
N THR A 220 -12.01 6.78 6.29
CA THR A 220 -12.53 6.84 4.93
C THR A 220 -11.47 7.39 4.01
N GLN A 221 -11.45 6.91 2.78
CA GLN A 221 -10.51 7.31 1.75
C GLN A 221 -11.26 7.42 0.42
N PHE A 222 -11.00 8.52 -0.29
CA PHE A 222 -11.49 8.78 -1.65
C PHE A 222 -10.34 8.73 -2.63
#